data_0b749baf6d5b70bf1bd3840f66660e9b
#
_entry.id   0b749baf6d5b70bf1bd3840f66660e9b
#
_cell.length_a   1.000
_cell.length_b   1.000
_cell.length_c   1.000
_cell.angle_alpha   90.00
_cell.angle_beta   90.00
_cell.angle_gamma   90.00
#
_symmetry.space_group_name_H-M   'P 1'
#
loop_
_entity.id
_entity.type
_entity.pdbx_description
1 polymer ?
#
loop_
_entity_poly.entity_id
_entity_poly.type
_entity_poly.pdbx_seq_one_letter_code
_entity_poly.pdbx_strand_id
1 'polypeptide(L)'
;CAALTWIIPGGQYKESINAAGEKTVVYEAVEHVPQTWQVFSAFYKGFVDKADIIVFILIIGGAFWIVNDSKAFDIGTVSFLHRACKMESNRFLRKIGVENFLLTSIMLLFSIFGAVFGMSEETIAFCLVLVPMAISMGYDSITGVCMVFVAAGLGFAGAILNPFTIGIAQGLAGIPLFSGIEYRIFCWIVINMIGFSWILRYAAKVKKNPKASLVYEEDLYWR
;
A
#
# COMPACT_ATOMS: atom_id res chain seq x y z
N CYS A 1 -8.90 20.90 9.66
CA CYS A 1 -8.08 21.95 9.01
C CYS A 1 -8.84 23.29 8.91
N ALA A 2 -10.07 23.34 8.32
CA ALA A 2 -10.80 24.61 8.17
C ALA A 2 -11.04 25.37 9.47
N ALA A 3 -11.35 24.68 10.59
CA ALA A 3 -11.49 25.31 11.90
C ALA A 3 -10.21 26.00 12.39
N LEU A 4 -9.05 25.49 12.03
CA LEU A 4 -7.76 26.09 12.41
C LEU A 4 -7.51 27.42 11.71
N THR A 5 -8.09 27.65 10.53
CA THR A 5 -7.93 28.92 9.81
C THR A 5 -8.65 30.09 10.50
N TRP A 6 -9.44 29.84 11.53
CA TRP A 6 -10.06 30.88 12.36
C TRP A 6 -9.17 31.34 13.50
N ILE A 7 -8.14 30.55 13.82
CA ILE A 7 -7.25 30.79 14.97
C ILE A 7 -5.83 31.10 14.50
N ILE A 8 -5.36 30.39 13.48
CA ILE A 8 -3.98 30.50 13.01
C ILE A 8 -3.91 31.54 11.87
N PRO A 9 -3.02 32.53 11.95
CA PRO A 9 -2.82 33.51 10.89
C PRO A 9 -2.33 32.83 9.60
N GLY A 10 -2.80 33.33 8.47
CA GLY A 10 -2.37 32.84 7.15
C GLY A 10 -0.93 33.20 6.85
N GLY A 11 -0.19 32.29 6.26
CA GLY A 11 1.17 32.53 5.80
C GLY A 11 1.51 31.68 4.58
N GLN A 12 2.42 32.19 3.77
CA GLN A 12 2.92 31.52 2.58
C GLN A 12 4.45 31.51 2.58
N TYR A 13 5.03 30.37 2.22
CA TYR A 13 6.46 30.28 1.96
C TYR A 13 6.74 30.65 0.50
N LYS A 14 7.59 31.67 0.29
CA LYS A 14 8.06 32.05 -1.03
C LYS A 14 9.55 31.78 -1.17
N GLU A 15 9.93 31.20 -2.31
CA GLU A 15 11.34 31.10 -2.67
C GLU A 15 11.86 32.50 -3.03
N SER A 16 12.88 32.94 -2.35
CA SER A 16 13.64 34.15 -2.70
C SER A 16 15.10 33.79 -2.95
N ILE A 17 15.73 34.52 -3.87
CA ILE A 17 17.14 34.34 -4.16
C ILE A 17 17.88 35.41 -3.35
N ASN A 18 18.77 34.98 -2.46
CA ASN A 18 19.63 35.92 -1.70
C ASN A 18 20.63 36.65 -2.61
N ALA A 19 21.18 37.72 -2.15
CA ALA A 19 22.24 38.49 -2.86
C ALA A 19 23.47 37.63 -3.22
N ALA A 20 23.63 36.47 -2.57
CA ALA A 20 24.66 35.47 -2.86
C ALA A 20 24.24 34.40 -3.91
N GLY A 21 23.03 34.52 -4.50
CA GLY A 21 22.52 33.55 -5.50
C GLY A 21 21.96 32.26 -4.91
N GLU A 22 21.83 32.14 -3.60
CA GLU A 22 21.26 30.95 -2.94
C GLU A 22 19.76 31.08 -2.82
N LYS A 23 19.03 29.97 -3.10
CA LYS A 23 17.58 29.88 -2.89
C LYS A 23 17.30 29.79 -1.40
N THR A 24 16.63 30.77 -0.87
CA THR A 24 16.14 30.78 0.51
C THR A 24 14.61 30.81 0.51
N VAL A 25 14.00 30.12 1.47
CA VAL A 25 12.57 30.13 1.68
C VAL A 25 12.23 31.14 2.76
N VAL A 26 11.51 32.21 2.39
CA VAL A 26 11.06 33.24 3.32
C VAL A 26 9.59 33.10 3.60
N TYR A 27 9.23 33.17 4.89
CA TYR A 27 7.83 33.18 5.31
C TYR A 27 7.26 34.59 5.17
N GLU A 28 6.21 34.73 4.38
CA GLU A 28 5.41 35.94 4.30
C GLU A 28 4.05 35.74 4.94
N ALA A 29 3.66 36.63 5.83
CA ALA A 29 2.31 36.66 6.38
C ALA A 29 1.35 37.14 5.28
N VAL A 30 0.27 36.36 5.07
CA VAL A 30 -0.79 36.67 4.13
C VAL A 30 -2.04 37.09 4.90
N GLU A 31 -2.92 37.85 4.26
CA GLU A 31 -4.17 38.28 4.87
C GLU A 31 -4.94 37.06 5.42
N HIS A 32 -5.42 37.20 6.65
CA HIS A 32 -6.11 36.15 7.35
C HIS A 32 -7.55 36.00 6.81
N VAL A 33 -7.79 34.99 6.00
CA VAL A 33 -9.11 34.68 5.45
C VAL A 33 -9.64 33.38 6.06
N PRO A 34 -10.56 33.46 7.06
CA PRO A 34 -11.18 32.29 7.66
C PRO A 34 -11.96 31.49 6.61
N GLN A 35 -11.75 30.19 6.58
CA GLN A 35 -12.40 29.28 5.63
C GLN A 35 -13.84 29.02 6.06
N THR A 36 -14.80 29.23 5.14
CA THR A 36 -16.24 28.99 5.35
C THR A 36 -16.79 28.05 4.28
N TRP A 37 -17.39 28.59 3.21
CA TRP A 37 -17.93 27.85 2.10
C TRP A 37 -16.87 27.11 1.26
N GLN A 38 -15.64 27.50 1.36
CA GLN A 38 -14.50 26.87 0.69
C GLN A 38 -14.35 25.41 1.10
N VAL A 39 -14.86 25.00 2.28
CA VAL A 39 -14.90 23.60 2.72
C VAL A 39 -15.66 22.72 1.72
N PHE A 40 -16.78 23.19 1.19
CA PHE A 40 -17.55 22.45 0.18
C PHE A 40 -16.82 22.38 -1.16
N SER A 41 -16.20 23.50 -1.58
CA SER A 41 -15.43 23.51 -2.81
C SER A 41 -14.17 22.64 -2.74
N ALA A 42 -13.65 22.39 -1.54
CA ALA A 42 -12.48 21.54 -1.34
C ALA A 42 -12.72 20.09 -1.77
N PHE A 43 -13.94 19.56 -1.59
CA PHE A 43 -14.30 18.23 -2.09
C PHE A 43 -14.16 18.14 -3.61
N TYR A 44 -14.76 19.10 -4.31
CA TYR A 44 -14.68 19.14 -5.76
C TYR A 44 -13.24 19.34 -6.26
N LYS A 45 -12.53 20.31 -5.67
CA LYS A 45 -11.14 20.59 -6.04
C LYS A 45 -10.24 19.39 -5.75
N GLY A 46 -10.39 18.74 -4.60
CA GLY A 46 -9.63 17.54 -4.24
C GLY A 46 -9.91 16.38 -5.21
N PHE A 47 -11.17 16.21 -5.63
CA PHE A 47 -11.53 15.20 -6.61
C PHE A 47 -10.89 15.48 -7.98
N VAL A 48 -10.92 16.72 -8.44
CA VAL A 48 -10.30 17.12 -9.71
C VAL A 48 -8.77 17.01 -9.63
N ASP A 49 -8.17 17.42 -8.52
CA ASP A 49 -6.72 17.38 -8.31
C ASP A 49 -6.15 15.95 -8.26
N LYS A 50 -6.97 14.99 -7.86
CA LYS A 50 -6.62 13.56 -7.80
C LYS A 50 -7.40 12.70 -8.78
N ALA A 51 -7.96 13.31 -9.82
CA ALA A 51 -8.78 12.62 -10.81
C ALA A 51 -8.02 11.50 -11.53
N ASP A 52 -6.74 11.67 -11.78
CA ASP A 52 -5.85 10.67 -12.38
C ASP A 52 -5.82 9.39 -11.55
N ILE A 53 -5.60 9.49 -10.24
CA ILE A 53 -5.59 8.35 -9.31
C ILE A 53 -6.99 7.72 -9.23
N ILE A 54 -8.02 8.55 -9.07
CA ILE A 54 -9.41 8.08 -8.95
C ILE A 54 -9.84 7.31 -10.20
N VAL A 55 -9.59 7.88 -11.39
CA VAL A 55 -9.92 7.24 -12.67
C VAL A 55 -9.14 5.97 -12.87
N PHE A 56 -7.85 5.96 -12.54
CA PHE A 56 -7.01 4.76 -12.58
C PHE A 56 -7.60 3.62 -11.72
N ILE A 57 -7.97 3.90 -10.47
CA ILE A 57 -8.56 2.90 -9.57
C ILE A 57 -9.90 2.40 -10.12
N LEU A 58 -10.75 3.29 -10.65
CA LEU A 58 -12.05 2.91 -11.22
C LEU A 58 -11.89 2.02 -12.47
N ILE A 59 -10.96 2.34 -13.37
CA ILE A 59 -10.71 1.55 -14.58
C ILE A 59 -10.17 0.17 -14.20
N ILE A 60 -9.17 0.12 -13.33
CA ILE A 60 -8.61 -1.15 -12.87
C ILE A 60 -9.65 -1.96 -12.09
N GLY A 61 -10.41 -1.34 -11.20
CA GLY A 61 -11.48 -1.98 -10.46
C GLY A 61 -12.54 -2.57 -11.40
N GLY A 62 -12.94 -1.83 -12.43
CA GLY A 62 -13.85 -2.31 -13.47
C GLY A 62 -13.28 -3.48 -14.29
N ALA A 63 -12.02 -3.41 -14.68
CA ALA A 63 -11.34 -4.51 -15.38
C ALA A 63 -11.28 -5.77 -14.51
N PHE A 64 -10.95 -5.63 -13.24
CA PHE A 64 -10.94 -6.75 -12.30
C PHE A 64 -12.35 -7.31 -12.04
N TRP A 65 -13.37 -6.46 -12.00
CA TRP A 65 -14.75 -6.93 -11.91
C TRP A 65 -15.11 -7.87 -13.07
N ILE A 66 -14.79 -7.48 -14.31
CA ILE A 66 -15.04 -8.30 -15.51
C ILE A 66 -14.28 -9.63 -15.41
N VAL A 67 -13.01 -9.62 -14.99
CA VAL A 67 -12.20 -10.83 -14.84
C VAL A 67 -12.76 -11.74 -13.73
N ASN A 68 -13.24 -11.16 -12.63
CA ASN A 68 -13.85 -11.91 -11.54
C ASN A 68 -15.18 -12.55 -11.97
N ASP A 69 -16.03 -11.82 -12.68
CA ASP A 69 -17.30 -12.33 -13.22
C ASP A 69 -17.09 -13.49 -14.21
N SER A 70 -16.00 -13.45 -14.96
CA SER A 70 -15.59 -14.56 -15.87
C SER A 70 -15.13 -15.82 -15.14
N LYS A 71 -15.05 -15.83 -13.81
CA LYS A 71 -14.47 -16.89 -12.95
C LYS A 71 -13.04 -17.28 -13.30
N ALA A 72 -12.35 -16.44 -14.07
CA ALA A 72 -10.96 -16.69 -14.46
C ALA A 72 -10.04 -16.79 -13.24
N PHE A 73 -10.32 -16.01 -12.18
CA PHE A 73 -9.55 -16.07 -10.93
C PHE A 73 -9.79 -17.36 -10.16
N ASP A 74 -11.03 -17.83 -10.05
CA ASP A 74 -11.37 -19.09 -9.38
C ASP A 74 -10.62 -20.24 -10.05
N ILE A 75 -10.75 -20.33 -11.38
CA ILE A 75 -10.09 -21.36 -12.19
C ILE A 75 -8.57 -21.20 -12.12
N GLY A 76 -8.07 -19.98 -12.22
CA GLY A 76 -6.64 -19.65 -12.10
C GLY A 76 -6.08 -20.06 -10.74
N THR A 77 -6.79 -19.74 -9.66
CA THR A 77 -6.41 -20.10 -8.29
C THR A 77 -6.39 -21.61 -8.10
N VAL A 78 -7.44 -22.31 -8.52
CA VAL A 78 -7.50 -23.79 -8.44
C VAL A 78 -6.38 -24.43 -9.26
N SER A 79 -6.15 -23.94 -10.48
CA SER A 79 -5.07 -24.43 -11.35
C SER A 79 -3.69 -24.15 -10.75
N PHE A 80 -3.52 -22.97 -10.13
CA PHE A 80 -2.30 -22.61 -9.43
C PHE A 80 -2.08 -23.49 -8.20
N LEU A 81 -3.10 -23.70 -7.37
CA LEU A 81 -3.03 -24.59 -6.20
C LEU A 81 -2.70 -26.03 -6.62
N HIS A 82 -3.33 -26.55 -7.67
CA HIS A 82 -3.00 -27.87 -8.22
C HIS A 82 -1.53 -27.97 -8.68
N ARG A 83 -1.03 -26.91 -9.35
CA ARG A 83 0.36 -26.86 -9.81
C ARG A 83 1.33 -26.72 -8.64
N ALA A 84 0.96 -25.91 -7.64
CA ALA A 84 1.71 -25.72 -6.42
C ALA A 84 1.77 -27.00 -5.56
N CYS A 85 0.65 -27.74 -5.42
CA CYS A 85 0.63 -29.06 -4.78
C CYS A 85 1.54 -30.09 -5.50
N LYS A 86 1.60 -30.02 -6.84
CA LYS A 86 2.52 -30.85 -7.61
C LYS A 86 4.01 -30.49 -7.38
N MET A 87 4.29 -29.24 -6.99
CA MET A 87 5.62 -28.80 -6.58
C MET A 87 6.00 -29.18 -5.13
N GLU A 88 5.06 -29.74 -4.35
CA GLU A 88 5.33 -30.30 -3.01
C GLU A 88 6.35 -31.45 -3.00
N SER A 89 6.68 -32.01 -4.16
CA SER A 89 7.80 -32.94 -4.29
C SER A 89 9.15 -32.31 -3.96
N ASN A 90 9.24 -30.97 -3.94
CA ASN A 90 10.45 -30.26 -3.58
C ASN A 90 10.56 -30.15 -2.04
N ARG A 91 11.61 -30.74 -1.47
CA ARG A 91 11.87 -30.86 -0.03
C ARG A 91 11.78 -29.51 0.72
N PHE A 92 12.09 -28.39 0.05
CA PHE A 92 12.09 -27.05 0.62
C PHE A 92 10.65 -26.51 0.76
N LEU A 93 9.83 -26.65 -0.29
CA LEU A 93 8.43 -26.20 -0.31
C LEU A 93 7.55 -27.01 0.67
N ARG A 94 7.85 -28.30 0.81
CA ARG A 94 7.15 -29.16 1.78
C ARG A 94 7.37 -28.74 3.23
N LYS A 95 8.54 -28.12 3.56
CA LYS A 95 8.86 -27.65 4.91
C LYS A 95 8.17 -26.33 5.25
N ILE A 96 7.95 -25.47 4.25
CA ILE A 96 7.33 -24.14 4.43
C ILE A 96 5.81 -24.19 4.27
N GLY A 97 5.29 -25.15 3.50
CA GLY A 97 3.90 -25.21 3.05
C GLY A 97 3.69 -24.29 1.82
N VAL A 98 3.09 -24.84 0.78
CA VAL A 98 2.89 -24.13 -0.51
C VAL A 98 2.10 -22.84 -0.34
N GLU A 99 1.09 -22.85 0.54
CA GLU A 99 0.24 -21.70 0.79
C GLU A 99 0.99 -20.56 1.50
N ASN A 100 1.82 -20.89 2.50
CA ASN A 100 2.68 -19.91 3.16
C ASN A 100 3.72 -19.32 2.18
N PHE A 101 4.24 -20.15 1.28
CA PHE A 101 5.15 -19.70 0.23
C PHE A 101 4.46 -18.73 -0.72
N LEU A 102 3.23 -19.05 -1.17
CA LEU A 102 2.44 -18.17 -2.02
C LEU A 102 2.14 -16.84 -1.32
N LEU A 103 1.63 -16.91 -0.09
CA LEU A 103 1.34 -15.73 0.73
C LEU A 103 2.56 -14.83 0.85
N THR A 104 3.71 -15.41 1.22
CA THR A 104 4.98 -14.67 1.38
C THR A 104 5.46 -14.09 0.05
N SER A 105 5.32 -14.81 -1.05
CA SER A 105 5.75 -14.35 -2.38
C SER A 105 4.92 -13.16 -2.84
N ILE A 106 3.61 -13.17 -2.62
CA ILE A 106 2.74 -12.05 -2.96
C ILE A 106 3.06 -10.84 -2.05
N MET A 107 3.21 -11.05 -0.75
CA MET A 107 3.62 -9.98 0.18
C MET A 107 4.95 -9.35 -0.23
N LEU A 108 5.93 -10.17 -0.61
CA LEU A 108 7.23 -9.67 -1.07
C LEU A 108 7.11 -8.84 -2.35
N LEU A 109 6.29 -9.28 -3.31
CA LEU A 109 6.04 -8.54 -4.55
C LEU A 109 5.46 -7.16 -4.27
N PHE A 110 4.39 -7.08 -3.45
CA PHE A 110 3.77 -5.81 -3.11
C PHE A 110 4.69 -4.93 -2.25
N SER A 111 5.47 -5.52 -1.36
CA SER A 111 6.47 -4.78 -0.60
C SER A 111 7.56 -4.17 -1.50
N ILE A 112 8.01 -4.89 -2.54
CA ILE A 112 8.92 -4.34 -3.54
C ILE A 112 8.26 -3.18 -4.29
N PHE A 113 6.99 -3.32 -4.69
CA PHE A 113 6.26 -2.25 -5.38
C PHE A 113 6.13 -0.99 -4.50
N GLY A 114 5.83 -1.15 -3.22
CA GLY A 114 5.82 -0.04 -2.27
C GLY A 114 7.19 0.61 -2.07
N ALA A 115 8.25 -0.20 -1.95
CA ALA A 115 9.61 0.27 -1.69
C ALA A 115 10.26 0.98 -2.88
N VAL A 116 9.95 0.54 -4.11
CA VAL A 116 10.60 1.02 -5.35
C VAL A 116 9.74 2.08 -6.04
N PHE A 117 8.47 1.78 -6.28
CA PHE A 117 7.56 2.66 -7.02
C PHE A 117 6.73 3.57 -6.11
N GLY A 118 6.67 3.28 -4.81
CA GLY A 118 5.82 4.01 -3.88
C GLY A 118 4.34 3.72 -4.10
N MET A 119 4.00 2.50 -4.59
CA MET A 119 2.62 2.08 -4.75
C MET A 119 1.91 2.01 -3.39
N SER A 120 0.77 2.64 -3.28
CA SER A 120 -0.09 2.68 -2.11
C SER A 120 -1.56 2.52 -2.52
N GLU A 121 -2.16 3.55 -3.12
CA GLU A 121 -3.56 3.59 -3.51
C GLU A 121 -3.90 2.57 -4.60
N GLU A 122 -2.99 2.33 -5.51
CA GLU A 122 -3.15 1.37 -6.62
C GLU A 122 -3.32 -0.06 -6.10
N THR A 123 -2.82 -0.34 -4.90
CA THR A 123 -2.94 -1.67 -4.28
C THR A 123 -4.39 -2.01 -3.92
N ILE A 124 -5.26 -1.02 -3.75
CA ILE A 124 -6.69 -1.21 -3.44
C ILE A 124 -7.38 -2.05 -4.52
N ALA A 125 -7.05 -1.80 -5.79
CA ALA A 125 -7.62 -2.56 -6.90
C ALA A 125 -7.27 -4.06 -6.83
N PHE A 126 -6.06 -4.39 -6.36
CA PHE A 126 -5.63 -5.78 -6.19
C PHE A 126 -6.31 -6.48 -5.01
N CYS A 127 -6.79 -5.75 -4.01
CA CYS A 127 -7.56 -6.33 -2.91
C CYS A 127 -8.84 -7.00 -3.41
N LEU A 128 -9.48 -6.47 -4.46
CA LEU A 128 -10.70 -7.07 -5.04
C LEU A 128 -10.50 -8.51 -5.52
N VAL A 129 -9.27 -8.86 -5.86
CA VAL A 129 -8.88 -10.17 -6.38
C VAL A 129 -8.27 -11.04 -5.30
N LEU A 130 -7.32 -10.48 -4.56
CA LEU A 130 -6.49 -11.27 -3.66
C LEU A 130 -7.18 -11.55 -2.31
N VAL A 131 -8.19 -10.74 -1.93
CA VAL A 131 -8.99 -11.04 -0.73
C VAL A 131 -9.87 -12.28 -0.94
N PRO A 132 -10.70 -12.38 -2.01
CA PRO A 132 -11.43 -13.63 -2.29
C PRO A 132 -10.51 -14.84 -2.45
N MET A 133 -9.33 -14.65 -3.08
CA MET A 133 -8.33 -15.71 -3.19
C MET A 133 -7.84 -16.17 -1.82
N ALA A 134 -7.53 -15.27 -0.89
CA ALA A 134 -7.11 -15.63 0.47
C ALA A 134 -8.19 -16.40 1.22
N ILE A 135 -9.46 -15.98 1.08
CA ILE A 135 -10.60 -16.67 1.68
C ILE A 135 -10.75 -18.10 1.10
N SER A 136 -10.63 -18.26 -0.22
CA SER A 136 -10.69 -19.57 -0.89
C SER A 136 -9.57 -20.51 -0.45
N MET A 137 -8.43 -19.98 -0.03
CA MET A 137 -7.29 -20.71 0.53
C MET A 137 -7.48 -21.05 2.03
N GLY A 138 -8.61 -20.67 2.63
CA GLY A 138 -8.95 -20.94 4.04
C GLY A 138 -8.39 -19.91 5.04
N TYR A 139 -7.94 -18.75 4.54
CA TYR A 139 -7.63 -17.58 5.36
C TYR A 139 -8.87 -16.70 5.54
N ASP A 140 -8.69 -15.49 6.02
CA ASP A 140 -9.74 -14.47 6.16
C ASP A 140 -9.44 -13.23 5.30
N SER A 141 -10.42 -12.33 5.22
CA SER A 141 -10.28 -11.09 4.47
C SER A 141 -9.18 -10.19 5.02
N ILE A 142 -8.94 -10.19 6.35
CA ILE A 142 -7.83 -9.45 6.96
C ILE A 142 -6.49 -9.95 6.41
N THR A 143 -6.30 -11.26 6.33
CA THR A 143 -5.07 -11.84 5.74
C THR A 143 -4.93 -11.41 4.27
N GLY A 144 -6.04 -11.41 3.50
CA GLY A 144 -6.05 -10.95 2.11
C GLY A 144 -5.63 -9.48 1.97
N VAL A 145 -6.17 -8.59 2.80
CA VAL A 145 -5.77 -7.18 2.82
C VAL A 145 -4.31 -7.02 3.26
N CYS A 146 -3.87 -7.76 4.29
CA CYS A 146 -2.49 -7.72 4.75
C CYS A 146 -1.51 -8.16 3.67
N MET A 147 -1.88 -9.16 2.88
CA MET A 147 -1.05 -9.70 1.81
C MET A 147 -0.75 -8.67 0.71
N VAL A 148 -1.61 -7.69 0.53
CA VAL A 148 -1.52 -6.65 -0.51
C VAL A 148 -1.16 -5.31 0.11
N PHE A 149 -2.12 -4.72 0.80
CA PHE A 149 -2.06 -3.33 1.25
C PHE A 149 -1.04 -3.13 2.37
N VAL A 150 -1.06 -4.00 3.39
CA VAL A 150 -0.09 -3.89 4.49
C VAL A 150 1.32 -4.22 4.00
N ALA A 151 1.47 -5.22 3.13
CA ALA A 151 2.77 -5.56 2.55
C ALA A 151 3.35 -4.41 1.71
N ALA A 152 2.52 -3.73 0.89
CA ALA A 152 2.93 -2.53 0.16
C ALA A 152 3.32 -1.39 1.12
N GLY A 153 2.54 -1.20 2.21
CA GLY A 153 2.85 -0.22 3.26
C GLY A 153 4.18 -0.48 3.97
N LEU A 154 4.52 -1.75 4.24
CA LEU A 154 5.82 -2.12 4.79
C LEU A 154 6.96 -1.79 3.81
N GLY A 155 6.72 -2.01 2.52
CA GLY A 155 7.64 -1.60 1.45
C GLY A 155 7.81 -0.10 1.37
N PHE A 156 6.70 0.63 1.38
CA PHE A 156 6.65 2.09 1.36
C PHE A 156 7.41 2.71 2.55
N ALA A 157 7.28 2.12 3.74
CA ALA A 157 8.02 2.53 4.93
C ALA A 157 9.53 2.28 4.78
N GLY A 158 9.93 1.20 4.10
CA GLY A 158 11.33 0.90 3.79
C GLY A 158 11.96 1.85 2.76
N ALA A 159 11.14 2.43 1.88
CA ALA A 159 11.46 3.53 0.97
C ALA A 159 12.83 3.40 0.24
N ILE A 160 13.11 2.26 -0.41
CA ILE A 160 14.40 2.02 -1.05
C ILE A 160 14.67 3.05 -2.16
N LEU A 161 13.72 3.17 -3.10
CA LEU A 161 13.77 4.09 -4.23
C LEU A 161 12.48 4.90 -4.38
N ASN A 162 11.62 4.88 -3.35
CA ASN A 162 10.31 5.52 -3.40
C ASN A 162 10.43 7.02 -3.69
N PRO A 163 9.94 7.50 -4.86
CA PRO A 163 10.08 8.89 -5.24
C PRO A 163 9.23 9.85 -4.38
N PHE A 164 8.09 9.38 -3.88
CA PHE A 164 7.14 10.19 -3.11
C PHE A 164 7.58 10.46 -1.68
N THR A 165 8.42 9.59 -1.11
CA THR A 165 8.95 9.77 0.24
C THR A 165 10.39 10.23 0.19
N ILE A 166 11.32 9.31 -0.13
CA ILE A 166 12.75 9.61 -0.05
C ILE A 166 13.21 10.55 -1.15
N GLY A 167 12.62 10.47 -2.36
CA GLY A 167 12.93 11.39 -3.45
C GLY A 167 12.63 12.84 -3.09
N ILE A 168 11.43 13.09 -2.59
CA ILE A 168 11.02 14.44 -2.15
C ILE A 168 11.85 14.89 -0.94
N ALA A 169 12.01 14.04 0.08
CA ALA A 169 12.75 14.38 1.29
C ALA A 169 14.21 14.74 1.00
N GLN A 170 14.88 13.98 0.16
CA GLN A 170 16.27 14.25 -0.23
C GLN A 170 16.40 15.49 -1.13
N GLY A 171 15.43 15.71 -2.02
CA GLY A 171 15.35 16.93 -2.81
C GLY A 171 15.24 18.19 -1.96
N LEU A 172 14.35 18.16 -0.95
CA LEU A 172 14.20 19.26 0.00
C LEU A 172 15.43 19.47 0.89
N ALA A 173 16.10 18.38 1.26
CA ALA A 173 17.32 18.43 2.07
C ALA A 173 18.58 18.85 1.27
N GLY A 174 18.49 18.97 -0.06
CA GLY A 174 19.61 19.32 -0.93
C GLY A 174 20.73 18.28 -0.98
N ILE A 175 20.44 17.01 -0.66
CA ILE A 175 21.38 15.90 -0.73
C ILE A 175 21.18 15.08 -2.00
N PRO A 176 22.20 14.32 -2.47
CA PRO A 176 22.06 13.53 -3.69
C PRO A 176 20.88 12.55 -3.60
N LEU A 177 20.05 12.53 -4.64
CA LEU A 177 18.87 11.64 -4.72
C LEU A 177 19.29 10.18 -4.60
N PHE A 178 18.52 9.44 -3.83
CA PHE A 178 18.70 8.02 -3.54
C PHE A 178 20.02 7.64 -2.84
N SER A 179 20.76 8.62 -2.29
CA SER A 179 21.93 8.35 -1.44
C SER A 179 21.54 7.52 -0.20
N GLY A 180 22.47 6.69 0.31
CA GLY A 180 22.24 5.81 1.47
C GLY A 180 21.28 4.64 1.19
N ILE A 181 21.23 4.14 -0.05
CA ILE A 181 20.35 3.05 -0.46
C ILE A 181 20.63 1.75 0.29
N GLU A 182 21.89 1.46 0.63
CA GLU A 182 22.29 0.24 1.33
C GLU A 182 21.65 0.17 2.72
N TYR A 183 21.66 1.29 3.43
CA TYR A 183 21.02 1.36 4.76
C TYR A 183 19.51 1.18 4.65
N ARG A 184 18.87 1.77 3.63
CA ARG A 184 17.42 1.60 3.41
C ARG A 184 17.05 0.18 3.03
N ILE A 185 17.87 -0.50 2.23
CA ILE A 185 17.68 -1.94 1.94
C ILE A 185 17.73 -2.75 3.25
N PHE A 186 18.70 -2.47 4.10
CA PHE A 186 18.77 -3.12 5.40
C PHE A 186 17.52 -2.87 6.25
N CYS A 187 17.08 -1.63 6.36
CA CYS A 187 15.85 -1.26 7.07
C CYS A 187 14.62 -1.95 6.46
N TRP A 188 14.51 -1.96 5.14
CA TRP A 188 13.43 -2.63 4.43
C TRP A 188 13.38 -4.13 4.74
N ILE A 189 14.53 -4.81 4.74
CA ILE A 189 14.61 -6.23 5.11
C ILE A 189 14.10 -6.44 6.54
N VAL A 190 14.58 -5.64 7.50
CA VAL A 190 14.19 -5.77 8.91
C VAL A 190 12.68 -5.52 9.09
N ILE A 191 12.15 -4.46 8.49
CA ILE A 191 10.71 -4.12 8.56
C ILE A 191 9.87 -5.27 7.99
N ASN A 192 10.25 -5.81 6.81
CA ASN A 192 9.53 -6.91 6.18
C ASN A 192 9.64 -8.21 7.01
N MET A 193 10.81 -8.53 7.56
CA MET A 193 10.96 -9.71 8.42
C MET A 193 10.02 -9.65 9.63
N ILE A 194 9.91 -8.50 10.28
CA ILE A 194 9.01 -8.31 11.43
C ILE A 194 7.55 -8.37 10.96
N GLY A 195 7.17 -7.57 9.97
CA GLY A 195 5.80 -7.46 9.48
C GLY A 195 5.28 -8.77 8.90
N PHE A 196 6.05 -9.44 8.03
CA PHE A 196 5.65 -10.72 7.45
C PHE A 196 5.56 -11.82 8.51
N SER A 197 6.48 -11.85 9.47
CA SER A 197 6.39 -12.82 10.58
C SER A 197 5.10 -12.65 11.38
N TRP A 198 4.66 -11.41 11.57
CA TRP A 198 3.42 -11.12 12.29
C TRP A 198 2.18 -11.53 11.50
N ILE A 199 2.14 -11.16 10.21
CA ILE A 199 1.05 -11.53 9.30
C ILE A 199 0.95 -13.06 9.17
N LEU A 200 2.06 -13.75 8.97
CA LEU A 200 2.08 -15.21 8.82
C LEU A 200 1.64 -15.93 10.10
N ARG A 201 1.99 -15.41 11.30
CA ARG A 201 1.49 -15.97 12.56
C ARG A 201 -0.02 -15.79 12.69
N TYR A 202 -0.55 -14.64 12.32
CA TYR A 202 -1.98 -14.38 12.31
C TYR A 202 -2.69 -15.30 11.31
N ALA A 203 -2.21 -15.37 10.08
CA ALA A 203 -2.74 -16.23 9.02
C ALA A 203 -2.75 -17.72 9.45
N ALA A 204 -1.68 -18.20 10.06
CA ALA A 204 -1.60 -19.56 10.58
C ALA A 204 -2.60 -19.81 11.73
N LYS A 205 -2.84 -18.82 12.60
CA LYS A 205 -3.83 -18.89 13.67
C LYS A 205 -5.25 -19.01 13.11
N VAL A 206 -5.60 -18.15 12.14
CA VAL A 206 -6.92 -18.16 11.48
C VAL A 206 -7.15 -19.45 10.72
N LYS A 207 -6.15 -19.92 9.98
CA LYS A 207 -6.24 -21.17 9.22
C LYS A 207 -6.47 -22.38 10.12
N LYS A 208 -5.80 -22.42 11.29
CA LYS A 208 -5.97 -23.49 12.27
C LYS A 208 -7.33 -23.45 12.97
N ASN A 209 -7.85 -22.25 13.22
CA ASN A 209 -9.14 -22.01 13.85
C ASN A 209 -9.83 -20.83 13.19
N PRO A 210 -10.69 -21.02 12.19
CA PRO A 210 -11.38 -19.93 11.49
C PRO A 210 -12.18 -19.00 12.40
N LYS A 211 -12.74 -19.52 13.48
CA LYS A 211 -13.46 -18.70 14.47
C LYS A 211 -12.57 -17.73 15.25
N ALA A 212 -11.24 -17.85 15.14
CA ALA A 212 -10.30 -16.91 15.74
C ALA A 212 -10.07 -15.66 14.86
N SER A 213 -10.66 -15.60 13.68
CA SER A 213 -10.71 -14.41 12.83
C SER A 213 -11.59 -13.35 13.47
N LEU A 214 -11.16 -12.09 13.37
CA LEU A 214 -11.93 -10.94 13.83
C LEU A 214 -13.13 -10.61 12.91
N VAL A 215 -13.12 -11.12 11.69
CA VAL A 215 -14.12 -10.89 10.63
C VAL A 215 -14.76 -12.22 10.20
N TYR A 216 -14.88 -13.16 11.13
CA TYR A 216 -15.39 -14.48 10.81
C TYR A 216 -16.82 -14.46 10.26
N GLU A 217 -17.69 -13.66 10.84
CA GLU A 217 -19.11 -13.54 10.47
C GLU A 217 -19.27 -12.87 9.09
N GLU A 218 -18.49 -11.84 8.82
CA GLU A 218 -18.47 -11.11 7.55
C GLU A 218 -17.97 -11.98 6.41
N ASP A 219 -16.98 -12.81 6.68
CA ASP A 219 -16.38 -13.70 5.68
C ASP A 219 -17.25 -14.94 5.37
N LEU A 220 -18.28 -15.22 6.19
CA LEU A 220 -19.19 -16.35 5.91
C LEU A 220 -19.89 -16.23 4.56
N TYR A 221 -20.17 -15.01 4.11
CA TYR A 221 -20.77 -14.77 2.80
C TYR A 221 -19.85 -15.18 1.63
N TRP A 222 -18.52 -15.14 1.84
CA TRP A 222 -17.51 -15.42 0.81
C TRP A 222 -16.95 -16.84 0.87
N ARG A 223 -17.28 -17.60 1.87
CA ARG A 223 -16.89 -19.01 2.10
C ARG A 223 -17.89 -19.99 1.50
#